data_de0adf6dac807d4c698c276e3704f38e
#
_entry.id   de0adf6dac807d4c698c276e3704f38e
#
_cell.length_a   1.000
_cell.length_b   1.000
_cell.length_c   1.000
_cell.angle_alpha   90.00
_cell.angle_beta   90.00
_cell.angle_gamma   90.00
#
_symmetry.space_group_name_H-M   'P 1'
#
loop_
_entity.id
_entity.type
_entity.pdbx_description
1 polymer ?
#
loop_
_entity_poly.entity_id
_entity_poly.type
_entity_poly.pdbx_seq_one_letter_code
_entity_poly.pdbx_strand_id
1 'polypeptide(L)'
;MSKAPGQAADVFKVPNDQLGAMAEAGYINPLSPSATDWVKSNDISIAVDAVSWKGKLYAYPQDEQSNIVYYNKAKFSEAPKDWADFTAETPIGTDFTNSYNWYPVFLANGTQLFGKDGETVDGTDANTKAGVQAMTWFAQQKANPGVKQSGTALLADLKSGKTQAILDGPWDGSTVKEILGDNFGATTLPTADFGSGSKQMQAFSGVGTLAVNSQSEDPVAASALAQYLSNTESQLALYKANNAIPVSKEAQKDSEVAKDPVALAVIKQVENDTLMPKMPQMATFWNLAAPLIENAYTGKTPATQYQVQLDNFVKSISSATE
;
A
#
# COMPACT_ATOMS: atom_id res chain seq x y z
N MET A 1 11.97 19.11 0.88
CA MET A 1 11.12 20.02 0.09
C MET A 1 10.46 21.12 0.94
N SER A 2 9.73 20.80 2.00
CA SER A 2 8.98 21.77 2.80
C SER A 2 9.78 22.94 3.40
N LYS A 3 11.10 22.79 3.58
CA LYS A 3 11.97 23.84 4.19
C LYS A 3 12.65 24.76 3.16
N ALA A 4 12.84 24.29 1.94
CA ALA A 4 13.54 25.04 0.88
C ALA A 4 13.14 24.49 -0.51
N PRO A 5 11.92 24.74 -0.99
CA PRO A 5 11.44 24.14 -2.25
C PRO A 5 12.30 24.59 -3.46
N GLY A 6 12.84 25.80 -3.48
CA GLY A 6 13.74 26.26 -4.53
C GLY A 6 15.14 25.62 -4.54
N GLN A 7 15.47 24.79 -3.55
CA GLN A 7 16.72 24.02 -3.49
C GLN A 7 16.49 22.52 -3.72
N ALA A 8 15.23 22.10 -3.88
CA ALA A 8 14.89 20.71 -4.17
C ALA A 8 15.09 20.40 -5.66
N ALA A 9 15.17 19.11 -5.99
CA ALA A 9 15.26 18.66 -7.38
C ALA A 9 14.03 19.11 -8.19
N ASP A 10 14.23 19.38 -9.49
CA ASP A 10 13.16 19.76 -10.41
C ASP A 10 12.12 18.66 -10.60
N VAL A 11 12.57 17.40 -10.62
CA VAL A 11 11.73 16.19 -10.64
C VAL A 11 12.11 15.30 -9.46
N PHE A 12 11.11 14.80 -8.75
CA PHE A 12 11.34 13.93 -7.59
C PHE A 12 10.29 12.83 -7.50
N LYS A 13 10.71 11.68 -6.98
CA LYS A 13 9.79 10.57 -6.71
C LYS A 13 9.06 10.80 -5.39
N VAL A 14 7.74 10.55 -5.40
CA VAL A 14 6.87 10.68 -4.24
C VAL A 14 5.73 9.66 -4.31
N PRO A 15 5.34 9.02 -3.19
CA PRO A 15 4.16 8.17 -3.18
C PRO A 15 2.89 9.01 -3.24
N ASN A 16 1.82 8.44 -3.81
CA ASN A 16 0.58 9.16 -4.11
C ASN A 16 -0.11 9.75 -2.87
N ASP A 17 0.03 9.17 -1.69
CA ASP A 17 -0.58 9.64 -0.44
C ASP A 17 -0.09 11.02 0.01
N GLN A 18 1.02 11.51 -0.53
CA GLN A 18 1.57 12.84 -0.24
C GLN A 18 1.15 13.90 -1.25
N LEU A 19 0.56 13.52 -2.39
CA LEU A 19 0.29 14.46 -3.49
C LEU A 19 -0.72 15.55 -3.11
N GLY A 20 -1.77 15.21 -2.36
CA GLY A 20 -2.75 16.19 -1.95
C GLY A 20 -2.16 17.29 -1.06
N ALA A 21 -1.35 16.90 -0.06
CA ALA A 21 -0.65 17.86 0.80
C ALA A 21 0.32 18.74 0.01
N MET A 22 1.06 18.17 -0.95
CA MET A 22 1.98 18.93 -1.79
C MET A 22 1.26 19.89 -2.74
N ALA A 23 0.11 19.46 -3.28
CA ALA A 23 -0.71 20.30 -4.14
C ALA A 23 -1.32 21.49 -3.36
N GLU A 24 -1.85 21.24 -2.17
CA GLU A 24 -2.41 22.30 -1.29
C GLU A 24 -1.32 23.30 -0.85
N ALA A 25 -0.12 22.80 -0.54
CA ALA A 25 1.01 23.66 -0.19
C ALA A 25 1.65 24.40 -1.39
N GLY A 26 1.19 24.13 -2.62
CA GLY A 26 1.75 24.75 -3.83
C GLY A 26 3.17 24.30 -4.19
N TYR A 27 3.61 23.13 -3.71
CA TYR A 27 4.94 22.57 -4.03
C TYR A 27 4.97 21.89 -5.40
N ILE A 28 3.81 21.48 -5.90
CA ILE A 28 3.62 20.89 -7.22
C ILE A 28 2.45 21.59 -7.94
N ASN A 29 2.51 21.70 -9.25
CA ASN A 29 1.46 22.30 -10.05
C ASN A 29 0.66 21.22 -10.80
N PRO A 30 -0.62 21.51 -11.16
CA PRO A 30 -1.34 20.65 -12.07
C PRO A 30 -0.58 20.41 -13.37
N LEU A 31 -0.68 19.20 -13.91
CA LEU A 31 -0.15 18.88 -15.23
C LEU A 31 -0.83 19.72 -16.32
N SER A 32 -0.11 20.02 -17.40
CA SER A 32 -0.70 20.62 -18.57
C SER A 32 -1.78 19.74 -19.19
N PRO A 33 -2.74 20.28 -19.99
CA PRO A 33 -3.73 19.46 -20.69
C PRO A 33 -3.11 18.30 -21.50
N SER A 34 -2.04 18.57 -22.26
CA SER A 34 -1.38 17.53 -23.06
C SER A 34 -0.72 16.45 -22.20
N ALA A 35 -0.10 16.81 -21.07
CA ALA A 35 0.47 15.85 -20.14
C ALA A 35 -0.65 15.02 -19.43
N THR A 36 -1.75 15.68 -19.10
CA THR A 36 -2.94 14.99 -18.54
C THR A 36 -3.51 13.95 -19.50
N ASP A 37 -3.65 14.30 -20.78
CA ASP A 37 -4.14 13.39 -21.81
C ASP A 37 -3.17 12.23 -22.05
N TRP A 38 -1.86 12.52 -21.99
CA TRP A 38 -0.83 11.49 -22.09
C TRP A 38 -0.91 10.49 -20.94
N VAL A 39 -0.97 10.92 -19.68
CA VAL A 39 -1.13 10.04 -18.51
C VAL A 39 -2.37 9.16 -18.64
N LYS A 40 -3.52 9.74 -18.98
CA LYS A 40 -4.78 9.01 -19.16
C LYS A 40 -4.73 7.97 -20.27
N SER A 41 -3.97 8.24 -21.34
CA SER A 41 -3.82 7.30 -22.47
C SER A 41 -2.82 6.18 -22.14
N ASN A 42 -1.73 6.49 -21.44
CA ASN A 42 -0.62 5.59 -21.17
C ASN A 42 -0.91 4.64 -20.00
N ASP A 43 -1.49 5.13 -18.92
CA ASP A 43 -1.52 4.43 -17.65
C ASP A 43 -2.90 3.82 -17.33
N ILE A 44 -2.92 2.79 -16.47
CA ILE A 44 -4.15 2.16 -15.97
C ILE A 44 -4.95 3.13 -15.10
N SER A 45 -6.26 2.90 -14.96
CA SER A 45 -7.17 3.84 -14.29
C SER A 45 -6.79 4.15 -12.86
N ILE A 46 -6.42 3.14 -12.07
CA ILE A 46 -6.04 3.34 -10.66
C ILE A 46 -4.81 4.25 -10.53
N ALA A 47 -3.86 4.17 -11.45
CA ALA A 47 -2.68 5.03 -11.46
C ALA A 47 -3.04 6.48 -11.85
N VAL A 48 -3.99 6.67 -12.76
CA VAL A 48 -4.55 7.99 -13.08
C VAL A 48 -5.26 8.59 -11.87
N ASP A 49 -6.06 7.79 -11.16
CA ASP A 49 -6.75 8.21 -9.94
C ASP A 49 -5.75 8.55 -8.82
N ALA A 50 -4.66 7.79 -8.70
CA ALA A 50 -3.61 8.03 -7.72
C ALA A 50 -2.92 9.40 -7.85
N VAL A 51 -2.82 9.95 -9.06
CA VAL A 51 -2.23 11.26 -9.30
C VAL A 51 -3.26 12.39 -9.45
N SER A 52 -4.54 12.08 -9.28
CA SER A 52 -5.64 13.04 -9.31
C SER A 52 -5.88 13.64 -7.93
N TRP A 53 -5.99 14.96 -7.84
CA TRP A 53 -6.38 15.69 -6.65
C TRP A 53 -7.35 16.81 -7.03
N LYS A 54 -8.54 16.86 -6.41
CA LYS A 54 -9.58 17.85 -6.70
C LYS A 54 -9.84 18.01 -8.21
N GLY A 55 -9.89 16.87 -8.94
CA GLY A 55 -10.21 16.82 -10.37
C GLY A 55 -9.08 17.20 -11.33
N LYS A 56 -7.85 17.43 -10.85
CA LYS A 56 -6.66 17.71 -11.68
C LYS A 56 -5.56 16.68 -11.42
N LEU A 57 -4.74 16.39 -12.44
CA LEU A 57 -3.58 15.53 -12.27
C LEU A 57 -2.34 16.36 -11.90
N TYR A 58 -1.51 15.85 -10.98
CA TYR A 58 -0.38 16.57 -10.41
C TYR A 58 0.97 15.87 -10.59
N ALA A 59 0.99 14.61 -11.04
CA ALA A 59 2.22 13.85 -11.20
C ALA A 59 2.08 12.82 -12.32
N TYR A 60 3.21 12.21 -12.70
CA TYR A 60 3.30 11.12 -13.66
C TYR A 60 3.41 9.80 -12.89
N PRO A 61 2.49 8.84 -13.06
CA PRO A 61 2.58 7.52 -12.43
C PRO A 61 3.77 6.74 -12.95
N GLN A 62 4.41 5.92 -12.12
CA GLN A 62 5.58 5.15 -12.52
C GLN A 62 5.47 3.66 -12.18
N ASP A 63 5.05 3.33 -10.97
CA ASP A 63 4.90 1.95 -10.50
C ASP A 63 3.72 1.83 -9.54
N GLU A 64 3.11 0.63 -9.47
CA GLU A 64 2.11 0.29 -8.47
C GLU A 64 2.68 -0.66 -7.43
N GLN A 65 2.13 -0.58 -6.23
CA GLN A 65 2.54 -1.35 -5.07
C GLN A 65 1.31 -1.85 -4.31
N SER A 66 1.37 -3.09 -3.88
CA SER A 66 0.42 -3.69 -2.95
C SER A 66 1.10 -4.77 -2.15
N ASN A 67 0.58 -5.07 -0.97
CA ASN A 67 1.01 -6.25 -0.22
C ASN A 67 0.41 -7.51 -0.81
N ILE A 68 1.22 -8.55 -0.84
CA ILE A 68 0.88 -9.90 -1.28
C ILE A 68 1.38 -10.92 -0.26
N VAL A 69 1.08 -12.19 -0.46
CA VAL A 69 1.67 -13.28 0.31
C VAL A 69 2.73 -13.98 -0.51
N TYR A 70 3.94 -14.04 0.02
CA TYR A 70 4.98 -14.96 -0.42
C TYR A 70 4.92 -16.24 0.42
N TYR A 71 5.10 -17.40 -0.21
CA TYR A 71 5.00 -18.69 0.48
C TYR A 71 5.94 -19.75 -0.08
N ASN A 72 6.31 -20.70 0.77
CA ASN A 72 7.18 -21.81 0.43
C ASN A 72 6.34 -22.98 -0.12
N LYS A 73 6.41 -23.24 -1.45
CA LYS A 73 5.70 -24.33 -2.13
C LYS A 73 6.01 -25.72 -1.59
N ALA A 74 7.17 -25.92 -0.93
CA ALA A 74 7.48 -27.20 -0.29
C ALA A 74 6.66 -27.44 0.98
N LYS A 75 6.01 -26.40 1.52
CA LYS A 75 5.22 -26.46 2.76
C LYS A 75 3.72 -26.27 2.52
N PHE A 76 3.34 -25.62 1.44
CA PHE A 76 1.95 -25.43 1.04
C PHE A 76 1.70 -26.23 -0.25
N SER A 77 0.77 -27.17 -0.21
CA SER A 77 0.37 -27.96 -1.38
C SER A 77 -0.35 -27.10 -2.45
N GLU A 78 -1.03 -26.04 -2.00
CA GLU A 78 -1.65 -25.01 -2.81
C GLU A 78 -1.31 -23.63 -2.23
N ALA A 79 -1.46 -22.57 -3.02
CA ALA A 79 -1.34 -21.21 -2.51
C ALA A 79 -2.37 -20.98 -1.38
N PRO A 80 -1.98 -20.35 -0.25
CA PRO A 80 -2.91 -20.08 0.85
C PRO A 80 -4.05 -19.18 0.37
N LYS A 81 -5.30 -19.53 0.71
CA LYS A 81 -6.53 -18.85 0.28
C LYS A 81 -7.33 -18.30 1.45
N ASP A 82 -7.10 -18.83 2.65
CA ASP A 82 -7.73 -18.40 3.89
C ASP A 82 -6.68 -18.15 4.97
N TRP A 83 -6.95 -17.21 5.87
CA TRP A 83 -6.03 -16.90 6.97
C TRP A 83 -5.80 -18.10 7.90
N ALA A 84 -6.76 -19.03 7.94
CA ALA A 84 -6.64 -20.28 8.69
C ALA A 84 -5.70 -21.32 8.06
N ASP A 85 -5.26 -21.11 6.80
CA ASP A 85 -4.25 -21.97 6.16
C ASP A 85 -2.87 -21.79 6.80
N PHE A 86 -2.65 -20.67 7.52
CA PHE A 86 -1.45 -20.45 8.31
C PHE A 86 -1.59 -21.15 9.67
N THR A 87 -0.79 -22.18 9.88
CA THR A 87 -0.81 -23.04 11.08
C THR A 87 0.50 -22.95 11.86
N ALA A 88 0.61 -23.69 12.97
CA ALA A 88 1.87 -23.77 13.72
C ALA A 88 3.02 -24.38 12.88
N GLU A 89 2.72 -25.27 11.91
CA GLU A 89 3.66 -25.89 11.00
C GLU A 89 4.00 -25.02 9.79
N THR A 90 3.08 -24.14 9.41
CA THR A 90 3.18 -23.25 8.24
C THR A 90 2.91 -21.79 8.60
N PRO A 91 3.65 -21.22 9.58
CA PRO A 91 3.33 -19.88 10.05
C PRO A 91 3.69 -18.79 9.04
N ILE A 92 2.86 -17.73 9.02
CA ILE A 92 3.14 -16.49 8.30
C ILE A 92 3.89 -15.49 9.19
N GLY A 93 4.96 -14.91 8.66
CA GLY A 93 5.64 -13.76 9.24
C GLY A 93 4.95 -12.45 8.88
N THR A 94 4.87 -11.55 9.83
CA THR A 94 4.21 -10.24 9.65
C THR A 94 4.81 -9.18 10.57
N ASP A 95 4.39 -7.94 10.38
CA ASP A 95 4.73 -6.80 11.24
C ASP A 95 3.48 -5.96 11.58
N PHE A 96 2.86 -6.22 12.72
CA PHE A 96 1.70 -5.45 13.21
C PHE A 96 2.04 -4.03 13.70
N THR A 97 3.30 -3.63 13.64
CA THR A 97 3.69 -2.23 13.87
C THR A 97 3.60 -1.37 12.60
N ASN A 98 3.43 -2.00 11.43
CA ASN A 98 3.32 -1.34 10.14
C ASN A 98 1.86 -1.13 9.74
N SER A 99 1.35 0.09 9.88
CA SER A 99 -0.04 0.41 9.54
C SER A 99 -0.34 0.36 8.04
N TYR A 100 0.65 0.53 7.16
CA TYR A 100 0.47 0.33 5.73
C TYR A 100 0.03 -1.11 5.41
N ASN A 101 0.63 -2.09 6.09
CA ASN A 101 0.29 -3.48 5.90
C ASN A 101 -1.07 -3.85 6.52
N TRP A 102 -1.44 -3.21 7.64
CA TRP A 102 -2.49 -3.77 8.48
C TRP A 102 -3.74 -2.91 8.65
N TYR A 103 -3.69 -1.58 8.42
CA TYR A 103 -4.91 -0.78 8.48
C TYR A 103 -5.98 -1.24 7.46
N PRO A 104 -5.63 -1.78 6.29
CA PRO A 104 -6.63 -2.34 5.36
C PRO A 104 -7.56 -3.42 5.93
N VAL A 105 -7.22 -4.05 7.07
CA VAL A 105 -8.14 -4.93 7.81
C VAL A 105 -9.41 -4.18 8.25
N PHE A 106 -9.29 -2.92 8.67
CA PHE A 106 -10.44 -2.09 8.98
C PHE A 106 -11.30 -1.86 7.72
N LEU A 107 -10.65 -1.55 6.59
CA LEU A 107 -11.30 -1.30 5.31
C LEU A 107 -12.01 -2.55 4.79
N ALA A 108 -11.33 -3.70 4.80
CA ALA A 108 -11.90 -5.00 4.43
C ALA A 108 -13.10 -5.36 5.30
N ASN A 109 -13.10 -4.95 6.59
CA ASN A 109 -14.24 -5.16 7.47
C ASN A 109 -15.38 -4.16 7.25
N GLY A 110 -15.20 -3.16 6.39
CA GLY A 110 -16.24 -2.25 5.92
C GLY A 110 -16.22 -0.86 6.52
N THR A 111 -15.08 -0.46 7.13
CA THR A 111 -14.87 0.94 7.50
C THR A 111 -14.35 1.74 6.30
N GLN A 112 -14.42 3.07 6.43
CA GLN A 112 -13.89 4.01 5.43
C GLN A 112 -12.76 4.86 6.04
N LEU A 113 -11.83 5.26 5.20
CA LEU A 113 -10.80 6.22 5.51
C LEU A 113 -10.96 7.43 4.56
N PHE A 114 -11.32 8.59 5.11
CA PHE A 114 -11.65 9.81 4.36
C PHE A 114 -12.81 9.63 3.37
N GLY A 115 -13.84 8.86 3.75
CA GLY A 115 -15.02 8.61 2.92
C GLY A 115 -14.76 7.57 1.82
N LYS A 116 -15.77 7.39 0.98
CA LYS A 116 -15.75 6.39 -0.10
C LYS A 116 -14.75 6.75 -1.21
N ASP A 117 -14.52 8.03 -1.42
CA ASP A 117 -13.61 8.59 -2.44
C ASP A 117 -12.19 8.82 -1.90
N GLY A 118 -11.96 8.68 -0.58
CA GLY A 118 -10.68 8.96 0.05
C GLY A 118 -10.33 10.46 0.11
N GLU A 119 -11.31 11.35 -0.10
CA GLU A 119 -11.09 12.81 -0.18
C GLU A 119 -12.02 13.61 0.75
N THR A 120 -12.72 12.94 1.68
CA THR A 120 -13.67 13.58 2.61
C THR A 120 -13.11 13.63 4.03
N VAL A 121 -12.78 14.80 4.56
CA VAL A 121 -12.12 14.98 5.88
C VAL A 121 -12.84 14.23 7.00
N ASP A 122 -14.15 14.38 7.13
CA ASP A 122 -14.97 13.75 8.17
C ASP A 122 -15.48 12.34 7.78
N GLY A 123 -14.93 11.79 6.69
CA GLY A 123 -15.38 10.50 6.14
C GLY A 123 -14.74 9.27 6.76
N THR A 124 -13.93 9.41 7.82
CA THR A 124 -13.33 8.28 8.53
C THR A 124 -14.30 7.75 9.58
N ASP A 125 -14.65 6.45 9.48
CA ASP A 125 -15.66 5.80 10.34
C ASP A 125 -15.14 4.54 11.06
N ALA A 126 -13.84 4.50 11.35
CA ALA A 126 -13.21 3.40 12.05
C ALA A 126 -13.80 3.12 13.45
N ASN A 127 -14.53 4.09 14.04
CA ASN A 127 -15.18 3.96 15.34
C ASN A 127 -16.56 3.27 15.30
N THR A 128 -16.85 2.58 14.22
CA THR A 128 -18.04 1.75 14.07
C THR A 128 -17.83 0.33 14.66
N LYS A 129 -18.90 -0.48 14.71
CA LYS A 129 -18.82 -1.90 15.10
C LYS A 129 -17.77 -2.65 14.28
N ALA A 130 -17.64 -2.35 12.99
CA ALA A 130 -16.65 -2.97 12.11
C ALA A 130 -15.21 -2.67 12.58
N GLY A 131 -14.93 -1.46 13.01
CA GLY A 131 -13.61 -1.13 13.57
C GLY A 131 -13.30 -1.83 14.88
N VAL A 132 -14.30 -1.96 15.79
CA VAL A 132 -14.14 -2.74 17.04
C VAL A 132 -13.87 -4.21 16.74
N GLN A 133 -14.51 -4.78 15.72
CA GLN A 133 -14.23 -6.14 15.25
C GLN A 133 -12.80 -6.28 14.70
N ALA A 134 -12.31 -5.31 13.93
CA ALA A 134 -10.93 -5.30 13.46
C ALA A 134 -9.91 -5.26 14.63
N MET A 135 -10.13 -4.42 15.64
CA MET A 135 -9.31 -4.39 16.85
C MET A 135 -9.32 -5.75 17.57
N THR A 136 -10.47 -6.39 17.65
CA THR A 136 -10.63 -7.73 18.26
C THR A 136 -9.85 -8.77 17.48
N TRP A 137 -9.91 -8.73 16.16
CA TRP A 137 -9.16 -9.63 15.29
C TRP A 137 -7.64 -9.48 15.52
N PHE A 138 -7.09 -8.26 15.59
CA PHE A 138 -5.69 -8.04 15.90
C PHE A 138 -5.27 -8.65 17.25
N ALA A 139 -6.09 -8.47 18.30
CA ALA A 139 -5.81 -9.06 19.61
C ALA A 139 -5.76 -10.60 19.58
N GLN A 140 -6.58 -11.23 18.75
CA GLN A 140 -6.60 -12.68 18.58
C GLN A 140 -5.33 -13.21 17.91
N GLN A 141 -4.68 -12.41 17.04
CA GLN A 141 -3.48 -12.85 16.32
C GLN A 141 -2.29 -13.12 17.25
N LYS A 142 -2.23 -12.49 18.42
CA LYS A 142 -1.17 -12.76 19.40
C LYS A 142 -1.14 -14.21 19.89
N ALA A 143 -2.31 -14.83 20.01
CA ALA A 143 -2.43 -16.24 20.43
C ALA A 143 -2.52 -17.21 19.23
N ASN A 144 -2.56 -16.70 18.00
CA ASN A 144 -2.63 -17.53 16.80
C ASN A 144 -1.28 -18.19 16.53
N PRO A 145 -1.15 -19.53 16.60
CA PRO A 145 0.11 -20.22 16.39
C PRO A 145 0.62 -20.10 14.94
N GLY A 146 -0.28 -19.87 13.97
CA GLY A 146 0.02 -19.65 12.56
C GLY A 146 0.56 -18.25 12.24
N VAL A 147 0.68 -17.36 13.23
CA VAL A 147 1.13 -15.98 13.02
C VAL A 147 2.38 -15.68 13.84
N LYS A 148 3.38 -15.08 13.22
CA LYS A 148 4.62 -14.65 13.87
C LYS A 148 4.82 -13.16 13.67
N GLN A 149 4.94 -12.41 14.76
CA GLN A 149 5.40 -11.02 14.73
C GLN A 149 6.92 -11.02 14.46
N SER A 150 7.29 -10.86 13.21
CA SER A 150 8.69 -10.87 12.75
C SER A 150 9.29 -9.46 12.71
N GLY A 151 8.48 -8.42 12.45
CA GLY A 151 8.95 -7.04 12.36
C GLY A 151 10.10 -6.92 11.36
N THR A 152 11.19 -6.29 11.76
CA THR A 152 12.39 -6.11 10.92
C THR A 152 13.13 -7.42 10.58
N ALA A 153 12.79 -8.53 11.24
CA ALA A 153 13.38 -9.85 10.97
C ALA A 153 12.60 -10.68 9.92
N LEU A 154 11.65 -10.10 9.21
CA LEU A 154 10.71 -10.78 8.31
C LEU A 154 11.42 -11.74 7.33
N LEU A 155 12.38 -11.25 6.56
CA LEU A 155 13.16 -12.03 5.60
C LEU A 155 14.10 -13.05 6.27
N ALA A 156 14.65 -12.70 7.44
CA ALA A 156 15.52 -13.60 8.20
C ALA A 156 14.72 -14.78 8.79
N ASP A 157 13.51 -14.53 9.28
CA ASP A 157 12.60 -15.56 9.77
C ASP A 157 12.16 -16.52 8.65
N LEU A 158 11.90 -16.00 7.45
CA LEU A 158 11.62 -16.81 6.26
C LEU A 158 12.86 -17.67 5.88
N LYS A 159 14.04 -17.06 5.81
CA LYS A 159 15.29 -17.73 5.46
C LYS A 159 15.67 -18.85 6.43
N SER A 160 15.43 -18.65 7.72
CA SER A 160 15.70 -19.66 8.76
C SER A 160 14.64 -20.78 8.82
N GLY A 161 13.52 -20.64 8.11
CA GLY A 161 12.39 -21.56 8.17
C GLY A 161 11.51 -21.39 9.43
N LYS A 162 11.70 -20.32 10.20
CA LYS A 162 10.85 -19.97 11.35
C LYS A 162 9.45 -19.57 10.88
N THR A 163 9.34 -18.99 9.68
CA THR A 163 8.10 -18.76 8.96
C THR A 163 8.14 -19.49 7.61
N GLN A 164 6.97 -19.85 7.08
CA GLN A 164 6.84 -20.53 5.79
C GLN A 164 6.12 -19.66 4.75
N ALA A 165 5.60 -18.53 5.20
CA ALA A 165 5.05 -17.47 4.39
C ALA A 165 5.37 -16.11 5.02
N ILE A 166 5.29 -15.05 4.24
CA ILE A 166 5.37 -13.67 4.71
C ILE A 166 4.35 -12.81 3.97
N LEU A 167 3.85 -11.75 4.65
CA LEU A 167 3.10 -10.68 4.03
C LEU A 167 4.06 -9.52 3.75
N ASP A 168 4.24 -9.19 2.47
CA ASP A 168 5.17 -8.15 2.03
C ASP A 168 4.81 -7.64 0.64
N GLY A 169 5.51 -6.60 0.16
CA GLY A 169 5.30 -6.01 -1.16
C GLY A 169 6.28 -6.51 -2.24
N PRO A 170 6.15 -6.00 -3.48
CA PRO A 170 6.99 -6.42 -4.61
C PRO A 170 8.47 -6.06 -4.45
N TRP A 171 8.80 -5.08 -3.61
CA TRP A 171 10.18 -4.61 -3.37
C TRP A 171 11.11 -5.69 -2.82
N ASP A 172 10.60 -6.68 -2.10
CA ASP A 172 11.38 -7.81 -1.57
C ASP A 172 11.27 -9.08 -2.42
N GLY A 173 10.55 -9.03 -3.54
CA GLY A 173 10.28 -10.19 -4.40
C GLY A 173 11.55 -10.94 -4.86
N SER A 174 12.60 -10.21 -5.29
CA SER A 174 13.89 -10.80 -5.68
C SER A 174 14.58 -11.50 -4.51
N THR A 175 14.60 -10.86 -3.33
CA THR A 175 15.20 -11.42 -2.12
C THR A 175 14.46 -12.67 -1.66
N VAL A 176 13.13 -12.65 -1.69
CA VAL A 176 12.31 -13.84 -1.34
C VAL A 176 12.53 -14.97 -2.32
N LYS A 177 12.66 -14.68 -3.62
CA LYS A 177 12.98 -15.67 -4.65
C LYS A 177 14.35 -16.30 -4.43
N GLU A 178 15.36 -15.53 -4.02
CA GLU A 178 16.67 -16.04 -3.64
C GLU A 178 16.61 -16.95 -2.40
N ILE A 179 15.79 -16.57 -1.40
CA ILE A 179 15.61 -17.36 -0.16
C ILE A 179 14.93 -18.70 -0.44
N LEU A 180 13.87 -18.73 -1.22
CA LEU A 180 13.02 -19.90 -1.43
C LEU A 180 13.43 -20.75 -2.65
N GLY A 181 14.20 -20.20 -3.60
CA GLY A 181 14.63 -20.89 -4.81
C GLY A 181 13.45 -21.46 -5.61
N ASP A 182 13.52 -22.74 -5.97
CA ASP A 182 12.46 -23.42 -6.73
C ASP A 182 11.12 -23.53 -5.98
N ASN A 183 11.14 -23.36 -4.66
CA ASN A 183 9.96 -23.39 -3.81
C ASN A 183 9.28 -22.01 -3.68
N PHE A 184 9.73 -21.01 -4.41
CA PHE A 184 9.15 -19.68 -4.40
C PHE A 184 7.71 -19.67 -4.91
N GLY A 185 6.79 -19.09 -4.11
CA GLY A 185 5.42 -18.82 -4.48
C GLY A 185 5.02 -17.41 -4.10
N ALA A 186 4.17 -16.78 -4.92
CA ALA A 186 3.53 -15.51 -4.62
C ALA A 186 2.04 -15.63 -4.95
N THR A 187 1.18 -15.01 -4.14
CA THR A 187 -0.28 -15.00 -4.32
C THR A 187 -0.89 -13.76 -3.68
N THR A 188 -2.14 -13.48 -4.03
CA THR A 188 -2.93 -12.42 -3.39
C THR A 188 -3.10 -12.68 -1.88
N LEU A 189 -3.51 -11.67 -1.14
CA LEU A 189 -3.92 -11.82 0.26
C LEU A 189 -5.10 -12.81 0.35
N PRO A 190 -5.16 -13.64 1.41
CA PRO A 190 -6.24 -14.61 1.59
C PRO A 190 -7.54 -13.97 2.06
N THR A 191 -8.59 -14.76 2.19
CA THR A 191 -9.77 -14.38 2.98
C THR A 191 -9.47 -14.50 4.48
N ALA A 192 -10.20 -13.73 5.30
CA ALA A 192 -10.17 -13.84 6.76
C ALA A 192 -11.54 -13.52 7.36
N ASP A 193 -11.88 -14.14 8.49
CA ASP A 193 -13.05 -13.77 9.27
C ASP A 193 -12.67 -12.71 10.34
N PHE A 194 -13.16 -11.49 10.14
CA PHE A 194 -12.96 -10.38 11.07
C PHE A 194 -14.08 -10.26 12.13
N GLY A 195 -14.87 -11.33 12.33
CA GLY A 195 -16.02 -11.37 13.25
C GLY A 195 -17.36 -10.97 12.63
N SER A 196 -17.40 -10.86 11.30
CA SER A 196 -18.62 -10.60 10.51
C SER A 196 -18.76 -11.55 9.32
N GLY A 197 -18.07 -12.70 9.36
CA GLY A 197 -17.92 -13.67 8.28
C GLY A 197 -16.65 -13.45 7.47
N SER A 198 -16.30 -14.46 6.65
CA SER A 198 -15.10 -14.45 5.81
C SER A 198 -15.20 -13.37 4.74
N LYS A 199 -14.14 -12.56 4.61
CA LYS A 199 -14.01 -11.49 3.63
C LYS A 199 -12.63 -11.53 2.99
N GLN A 200 -12.53 -11.08 1.75
CA GLN A 200 -11.25 -10.89 1.08
C GLN A 200 -10.44 -9.85 1.85
N MET A 201 -9.23 -10.18 2.24
CA MET A 201 -8.29 -9.20 2.79
C MET A 201 -7.92 -8.19 1.71
N GLN A 202 -7.83 -6.94 2.12
CA GLN A 202 -7.39 -5.83 1.30
C GLN A 202 -5.99 -5.40 1.71
N ALA A 203 -5.30 -4.71 0.80
CA ALA A 203 -4.13 -3.91 1.08
C ALA A 203 -4.42 -2.44 0.76
N PHE A 204 -3.47 -1.56 1.06
CA PHE A 204 -3.39 -0.28 0.39
C PHE A 204 -2.73 -0.47 -0.97
N SER A 205 -3.43 -0.05 -2.03
CA SER A 205 -2.79 0.18 -3.32
C SER A 205 -2.05 1.51 -3.29
N GLY A 206 -0.74 1.48 -3.48
CA GLY A 206 0.12 2.64 -3.59
C GLY A 206 0.63 2.81 -5.01
N VAL A 207 0.84 4.05 -5.41
CA VAL A 207 1.46 4.39 -6.71
C VAL A 207 2.65 5.29 -6.48
N GLY A 208 3.82 4.82 -6.93
CA GLY A 208 5.01 5.64 -7.03
C GLY A 208 4.87 6.63 -8.18
N THR A 209 5.13 7.90 -7.92
CA THR A 209 4.87 8.96 -8.90
C THR A 209 6.09 9.87 -9.06
N LEU A 210 6.22 10.51 -10.22
CA LEU A 210 7.20 11.57 -10.48
C LEU A 210 6.46 12.91 -10.53
N ALA A 211 6.76 13.77 -9.58
CA ALA A 211 6.22 15.12 -9.52
C ALA A 211 7.25 16.16 -9.95
N VAL A 212 6.76 17.26 -10.52
CA VAL A 212 7.58 18.41 -10.92
C VAL A 212 7.48 19.49 -9.85
N ASN A 213 8.64 19.97 -9.41
CA ASN A 213 8.77 21.06 -8.46
C ASN A 213 8.17 22.35 -9.04
N SER A 214 7.24 22.97 -8.32
CA SER A 214 6.63 24.25 -8.74
C SER A 214 7.64 25.40 -8.85
N GLN A 215 8.82 25.27 -8.21
CA GLN A 215 9.90 26.25 -8.21
C GLN A 215 11.03 25.88 -9.19
N SER A 216 10.80 24.91 -10.10
CA SER A 216 11.77 24.58 -11.16
C SER A 216 12.03 25.80 -12.05
N GLU A 217 13.30 26.04 -12.37
CA GLU A 217 13.69 27.12 -13.29
C GLU A 217 13.30 26.81 -14.75
N ASP A 218 13.19 25.51 -15.10
CA ASP A 218 12.70 25.05 -16.41
C ASP A 218 11.60 23.98 -16.24
N PRO A 219 10.37 24.38 -15.92
CA PRO A 219 9.27 23.45 -15.69
C PRO A 219 8.88 22.64 -16.94
N VAL A 220 9.20 23.15 -18.15
CA VAL A 220 8.91 22.42 -19.39
C VAL A 220 9.89 21.25 -19.55
N ALA A 221 11.18 21.46 -19.37
CA ALA A 221 12.17 20.38 -19.40
C ALA A 221 11.96 19.39 -18.25
N ALA A 222 11.64 19.88 -17.04
CA ALA A 222 11.33 19.02 -15.90
C ALA A 222 10.10 18.13 -16.16
N SER A 223 9.04 18.67 -16.74
CA SER A 223 7.86 17.91 -17.13
C SER A 223 8.17 16.87 -18.22
N ALA A 224 8.95 17.24 -19.22
CA ALA A 224 9.39 16.31 -20.26
C ALA A 224 10.24 15.16 -19.70
N LEU A 225 11.14 15.46 -18.75
CA LEU A 225 11.93 14.44 -18.05
C LEU A 225 11.03 13.50 -17.23
N ALA A 226 10.11 14.04 -16.44
CA ALA A 226 9.17 13.22 -15.64
C ALA A 226 8.33 12.31 -16.53
N GLN A 227 7.81 12.83 -17.64
CA GLN A 227 7.08 12.05 -18.64
C GLN A 227 7.95 10.96 -19.28
N TYR A 228 9.18 11.26 -19.64
CA TYR A 228 10.13 10.28 -20.19
C TYR A 228 10.40 9.14 -19.20
N LEU A 229 10.69 9.48 -17.94
CA LEU A 229 10.95 8.50 -16.88
C LEU A 229 9.70 7.69 -16.48
N SER A 230 8.51 8.10 -16.89
CA SER A 230 7.23 7.42 -16.65
C SER A 230 6.68 6.74 -17.92
N ASN A 231 7.40 6.75 -19.05
CA ASN A 231 6.93 6.06 -20.23
C ASN A 231 7.06 4.53 -20.12
N THR A 232 6.45 3.81 -21.04
CA THR A 232 6.43 2.33 -21.06
C THR A 232 7.83 1.72 -20.98
N GLU A 233 8.77 2.23 -21.74
CA GLU A 233 10.16 1.72 -21.78
C GLU A 233 10.89 1.93 -20.45
N SER A 234 10.75 3.12 -19.87
CA SER A 234 11.35 3.44 -18.57
C SER A 234 10.73 2.63 -17.43
N GLN A 235 9.42 2.40 -17.45
CA GLN A 235 8.74 1.53 -16.46
C GLN A 235 9.21 0.08 -16.59
N LEU A 236 9.37 -0.45 -17.79
CA LEU A 236 9.94 -1.80 -18.02
C LEU A 236 11.40 -1.89 -17.56
N ALA A 237 12.20 -0.85 -17.80
CA ALA A 237 13.58 -0.80 -17.30
C ALA A 237 13.62 -0.81 -15.77
N LEU A 238 12.71 -0.07 -15.10
CA LEU A 238 12.59 -0.04 -13.64
C LEU A 238 12.13 -1.40 -13.09
N TYR A 239 11.14 -2.04 -13.74
CA TYR A 239 10.70 -3.38 -13.41
C TYR A 239 11.86 -4.39 -13.44
N LYS A 240 12.66 -4.39 -14.50
CA LYS A 240 13.85 -5.27 -14.64
C LYS A 240 14.92 -4.99 -13.59
N ALA A 241 15.04 -3.74 -13.15
CA ALA A 241 16.06 -3.35 -12.18
C ALA A 241 15.69 -3.69 -10.73
N ASN A 242 14.42 -3.56 -10.34
CA ASN A 242 14.01 -3.64 -8.93
C ASN A 242 12.59 -4.18 -8.70
N ASN A 243 11.99 -4.85 -9.68
CA ASN A 243 10.60 -5.39 -9.62
C ASN A 243 9.51 -4.34 -9.38
N ALA A 244 9.74 -3.06 -9.70
CA ALA A 244 8.69 -2.04 -9.64
C ALA A 244 7.59 -2.38 -10.65
N ILE A 245 6.40 -2.72 -10.19
CA ILE A 245 5.31 -3.19 -11.05
C ILE A 245 4.81 -2.04 -11.93
N PRO A 246 4.88 -2.14 -13.26
CA PRO A 246 4.53 -1.03 -14.13
C PRO A 246 3.04 -0.71 -14.12
N VAL A 247 2.70 0.56 -14.26
CA VAL A 247 1.32 1.06 -14.40
C VAL A 247 0.96 1.40 -15.85
N SER A 248 1.90 1.40 -16.77
CA SER A 248 1.63 1.55 -18.21
C SER A 248 0.84 0.35 -18.72
N LYS A 249 -0.27 0.63 -19.41
CA LYS A 249 -1.14 -0.40 -20.04
C LYS A 249 -0.36 -1.33 -20.97
N GLU A 250 0.64 -0.80 -21.68
CA GLU A 250 1.46 -1.59 -22.59
C GLU A 250 2.57 -2.36 -21.84
N ALA A 251 3.17 -1.76 -20.80
CA ALA A 251 4.19 -2.42 -20.02
C ALA A 251 3.64 -3.65 -19.27
N GLN A 252 2.38 -3.60 -18.78
CA GLN A 252 1.73 -4.75 -18.13
C GLN A 252 1.51 -5.94 -19.09
N LYS A 253 1.49 -5.70 -20.41
CA LYS A 253 1.37 -6.76 -21.43
C LYS A 253 2.72 -7.36 -21.82
N ASP A 254 3.83 -6.79 -21.37
CA ASP A 254 5.16 -7.35 -21.64
C ASP A 254 5.24 -8.80 -21.14
N SER A 255 5.91 -9.66 -21.91
CA SER A 255 5.93 -11.10 -21.64
C SER A 255 6.67 -11.47 -20.36
N GLU A 256 7.57 -10.65 -19.87
CA GLU A 256 8.27 -10.85 -18.59
C GLU A 256 7.34 -10.49 -17.42
N VAL A 257 6.65 -9.35 -17.51
CA VAL A 257 5.64 -8.91 -16.50
C VAL A 257 4.46 -9.90 -16.43
N ALA A 258 3.91 -10.26 -17.59
CA ALA A 258 2.72 -11.13 -17.68
C ALA A 258 2.96 -12.60 -17.25
N LYS A 259 4.21 -13.01 -16.99
CA LYS A 259 4.57 -14.34 -16.50
C LYS A 259 5.17 -14.34 -15.10
N ASP A 260 5.49 -13.15 -14.55
CA ASP A 260 6.06 -13.05 -13.22
C ASP A 260 4.99 -13.26 -12.16
N PRO A 261 5.13 -14.26 -11.27
CA PRO A 261 4.16 -14.52 -10.21
C PRO A 261 3.99 -13.35 -9.23
N VAL A 262 5.02 -12.52 -9.03
CA VAL A 262 4.93 -11.32 -8.17
C VAL A 262 4.06 -10.27 -8.85
N ALA A 263 4.36 -9.94 -10.11
CA ALA A 263 3.59 -8.97 -10.87
C ALA A 263 2.11 -9.40 -10.99
N LEU A 264 1.85 -10.66 -11.32
CA LEU A 264 0.49 -11.20 -11.40
C LEU A 264 -0.24 -11.14 -10.06
N ALA A 265 0.44 -11.43 -8.94
CA ALA A 265 -0.17 -11.35 -7.62
C ALA A 265 -0.51 -9.90 -7.25
N VAL A 266 0.37 -8.93 -7.49
CA VAL A 266 0.14 -7.50 -7.23
C VAL A 266 -1.00 -6.96 -8.10
N ILE A 267 -0.94 -7.16 -9.43
CA ILE A 267 -1.98 -6.68 -10.36
C ILE A 267 -3.36 -7.22 -9.97
N LYS A 268 -3.42 -8.51 -9.57
CA LYS A 268 -4.68 -9.11 -9.14
C LYS A 268 -5.13 -8.63 -7.76
N GLN A 269 -4.18 -8.38 -6.83
CA GLN A 269 -4.50 -7.89 -5.50
C GLN A 269 -5.10 -6.48 -5.55
N VAL A 270 -4.55 -5.61 -6.37
CA VAL A 270 -4.98 -4.22 -6.57
C VAL A 270 -6.47 -4.11 -6.99
N GLU A 271 -7.03 -5.13 -7.66
CA GLU A 271 -8.47 -5.17 -7.98
C GLU A 271 -9.38 -5.16 -6.74
N ASN A 272 -8.87 -5.59 -5.57
CA ASN A 272 -9.60 -5.66 -4.31
C ASN A 272 -9.15 -4.61 -3.29
N ASP A 273 -8.12 -3.84 -3.61
CA ASP A 273 -7.48 -2.91 -2.69
C ASP A 273 -8.19 -1.57 -2.59
N THR A 274 -7.84 -0.86 -1.54
CA THR A 274 -8.18 0.56 -1.41
C THR A 274 -6.97 1.39 -1.83
N LEU A 275 -7.15 2.25 -2.84
CA LEU A 275 -6.13 3.23 -3.20
C LEU A 275 -5.82 4.10 -1.98
N MET A 276 -4.54 4.28 -1.64
CA MET A 276 -4.15 5.17 -0.54
C MET A 276 -4.73 6.56 -0.75
N PRO A 277 -5.48 7.10 0.23
CA PRO A 277 -5.97 8.47 0.18
C PRO A 277 -4.83 9.47 0.03
N LYS A 278 -5.13 10.63 -0.57
CA LYS A 278 -4.17 11.71 -0.82
C LYS A 278 -4.37 12.91 0.10
N MET A 279 -5.22 12.76 1.11
CA MET A 279 -5.56 13.81 2.06
C MET A 279 -4.32 14.34 2.79
N PRO A 280 -4.19 15.66 3.03
CA PRO A 280 -3.11 16.22 3.86
C PRO A 280 -3.02 15.56 5.25
N GLN A 281 -4.14 15.10 5.78
CA GLN A 281 -4.26 14.41 7.06
C GLN A 281 -3.63 13.00 7.07
N MET A 282 -3.15 12.47 5.95
CA MET A 282 -2.47 11.18 5.89
C MET A 282 -1.22 11.12 6.78
N ALA A 283 -0.50 12.23 6.96
CA ALA A 283 0.63 12.29 7.89
C ALA A 283 0.20 12.02 9.34
N THR A 284 -0.93 12.60 9.77
CA THR A 284 -1.54 12.34 11.09
C THR A 284 -2.06 10.90 11.19
N PHE A 285 -2.71 10.41 10.13
CA PHE A 285 -3.20 9.04 10.06
C PHE A 285 -2.09 8.03 10.29
N TRP A 286 -0.95 8.12 9.60
CA TRP A 286 0.17 7.19 9.77
C TRP A 286 0.70 7.15 11.21
N ASN A 287 0.81 8.32 11.85
CA ASN A 287 1.27 8.45 13.23
C ASN A 287 0.32 7.81 14.25
N LEU A 288 -0.98 7.78 13.96
CA LEU A 288 -2.01 7.26 14.87
C LEU A 288 -2.36 5.79 14.62
N ALA A 289 -2.35 5.35 13.36
CA ALA A 289 -2.80 4.02 12.97
C ALA A 289 -1.85 2.90 13.47
N ALA A 290 -0.54 3.10 13.40
CA ALA A 290 0.44 2.10 13.83
C ALA A 290 0.29 1.75 15.33
N PRO A 291 0.31 2.71 16.28
CA PRO A 291 0.11 2.39 17.69
C PRO A 291 -1.30 1.86 17.99
N LEU A 292 -2.33 2.24 17.24
CA LEU A 292 -3.68 1.70 17.40
C LEU A 292 -3.69 0.17 17.19
N ILE A 293 -3.09 -0.28 16.09
CA ILE A 293 -2.99 -1.70 15.71
C ILE A 293 -2.07 -2.47 16.68
N GLU A 294 -0.86 -1.96 16.92
CA GLU A 294 0.12 -2.59 17.79
C GLU A 294 -0.42 -2.78 19.22
N ASN A 295 -1.07 -1.77 19.78
CA ASN A 295 -1.61 -1.83 21.13
C ASN A 295 -2.78 -2.82 21.25
N ALA A 296 -3.58 -3.01 20.20
CA ALA A 296 -4.59 -4.08 20.15
C ALA A 296 -3.93 -5.45 20.09
N TYR A 297 -2.98 -5.66 19.17
CA TYR A 297 -2.25 -6.91 19.02
C TYR A 297 -1.52 -7.33 20.31
N THR A 298 -0.80 -6.41 20.94
CA THR A 298 -0.04 -6.69 22.17
C THR A 298 -0.92 -6.86 23.41
N GLY A 299 -2.19 -6.43 23.36
CA GLY A 299 -3.13 -6.39 24.50
C GLY A 299 -2.86 -5.20 25.45
N LYS A 300 -2.05 -4.22 25.04
CA LYS A 300 -1.81 -2.99 25.78
C LYS A 300 -3.08 -2.14 25.87
N THR A 301 -3.92 -2.17 24.82
CA THR A 301 -5.29 -1.65 24.87
C THR A 301 -6.25 -2.80 25.17
N PRO A 302 -6.93 -2.83 26.34
CA PRO A 302 -7.92 -3.86 26.64
C PRO A 302 -9.16 -3.68 25.79
N ALA A 303 -9.89 -4.78 25.53
CA ALA A 303 -11.07 -4.78 24.65
C ALA A 303 -12.16 -3.79 25.08
N THR A 304 -12.28 -3.53 26.39
CA THR A 304 -13.24 -2.55 26.94
C THR A 304 -12.94 -1.10 26.53
N GLN A 305 -11.75 -0.83 25.99
CA GLN A 305 -11.33 0.50 25.54
C GLN A 305 -11.31 0.67 24.03
N TYR A 306 -11.57 -0.36 23.24
CA TYR A 306 -11.46 -0.27 21.76
C TYR A 306 -12.34 0.85 21.21
N GLN A 307 -13.60 0.95 21.64
CA GLN A 307 -14.49 2.03 21.17
C GLN A 307 -13.90 3.42 21.45
N VAL A 308 -13.45 3.66 22.67
CA VAL A 308 -12.87 4.94 23.07
C VAL A 308 -11.61 5.28 22.27
N GLN A 309 -10.75 4.30 22.01
CA GLN A 309 -9.54 4.51 21.20
C GLN A 309 -9.90 4.85 19.75
N LEU A 310 -10.89 4.17 19.18
CA LEU A 310 -11.37 4.43 17.84
C LEU A 310 -12.07 5.80 17.72
N ASP A 311 -12.87 6.20 18.72
CA ASP A 311 -13.47 7.54 18.77
C ASP A 311 -12.40 8.63 18.79
N ASN A 312 -11.35 8.45 19.60
CA ASN A 312 -10.22 9.37 19.66
C ASN A 312 -9.42 9.41 18.34
N PHE A 313 -9.22 8.25 17.73
CA PHE A 313 -8.53 8.12 16.44
C PHE A 313 -9.26 8.90 15.35
N VAL A 314 -10.56 8.64 15.16
CA VAL A 314 -11.41 9.33 14.16
C VAL A 314 -11.42 10.84 14.43
N LYS A 315 -11.66 11.26 15.66
CA LYS A 315 -11.67 12.68 16.05
C LYS A 315 -10.32 13.35 15.75
N SER A 316 -9.20 12.69 16.06
CA SER A 316 -7.86 13.28 15.86
C SER A 316 -7.52 13.46 14.38
N ILE A 317 -7.95 12.52 13.51
CA ILE A 317 -7.77 12.63 12.06
C ILE A 317 -8.63 13.78 11.50
N SER A 318 -9.94 13.83 11.84
CA SER A 318 -10.85 14.86 11.34
C SER A 318 -10.50 16.28 11.82
N SER A 319 -9.86 16.40 12.99
CA SER A 319 -9.42 17.69 13.54
C SER A 319 -8.00 18.09 13.17
N ALA A 320 -7.26 17.23 12.46
CA ALA A 320 -5.91 17.56 12.01
C ALA A 320 -5.96 18.70 11.00
N THR A 321 -5.28 19.81 11.32
CA THR A 321 -5.11 20.92 10.38
C THR A 321 -4.10 20.55 9.29
N GLU A 322 -4.30 21.14 8.13
CA GLU A 322 -3.43 21.03 6.96
C GLU A 322 -2.01 21.53 7.23
#